data_580e24dd8f186d90f7018999210de08e
#
_entry.id   580e24dd8f186d90f7018999210de08e
#
_cell.length_a   1.000
_cell.length_b   1.000
_cell.length_c   1.000
_cell.angle_alpha   90.00
_cell.angle_beta   90.00
_cell.angle_gamma   90.00
#
_symmetry.space_group_name_H-M   'P 1'
#
loop_
_entity.id
_entity.type
_entity.pdbx_description
1 polymer ?
#
loop_
_entity_poly.entity_id
_entity_poly.type
_entity_poly.pdbx_seq_one_letter_code
_entity_poly.pdbx_strand_id
1 'polypeptide(L)' 'AEAAASALEAAGNEIRLGVIVALGVPAGEAKTLLEANQGDLRQVMRVLEQRD' A
#
# COMPACT_ATOMS: atom_id res chain seq x y z
N ALA A 1 23.81 5.81 -0.08
CA ALA A 1 23.05 5.21 -1.17
C ALA A 1 21.87 4.41 -0.64
N GLU A 2 22.09 3.60 0.41
CA GLU A 2 21.00 2.79 0.99
C GLU A 2 19.94 3.66 1.67
N ALA A 3 20.39 4.73 2.31
CA ALA A 3 19.45 5.61 2.99
C ALA A 3 18.50 6.29 1.99
N ALA A 4 19.02 6.65 0.82
CA ALA A 4 18.19 7.28 -0.21
C ALA A 4 17.18 6.29 -0.78
N ALA A 5 17.59 5.05 -1.00
CA ALA A 5 16.69 4.01 -1.50
C ALA A 5 15.59 3.72 -0.48
N SER A 6 15.93 3.65 0.80
CA SER A 6 14.95 3.42 1.86
C SER A 6 13.96 4.57 1.95
N ALA A 7 14.44 5.81 1.80
CA ALA A 7 13.57 6.98 1.83
C ALA A 7 12.58 6.96 0.66
N LEU A 8 13.05 6.57 -0.53
CA LEU A 8 12.19 6.47 -1.70
C LEU A 8 11.13 5.38 -1.54
N GLU A 9 11.53 4.25 -0.97
CA GLU A 9 10.58 3.17 -0.71
C GLU A 9 9.52 3.59 0.30
N ALA A 10 9.92 4.27 1.36
CA ALA A 10 8.98 4.74 2.38
C ALA A 10 8.01 5.75 1.77
N ALA A 11 8.49 6.67 0.94
CA ALA A 11 7.64 7.64 0.28
C ALA A 11 6.65 6.96 -0.66
N GLY A 12 7.12 5.96 -1.41
CA GLY A 12 6.26 5.20 -2.31
C GLY A 12 5.19 4.44 -1.55
N ASN A 13 5.54 3.87 -0.41
CA ASN A 13 4.58 3.16 0.42
C ASN A 13 3.51 4.10 0.99
N GLU A 14 3.91 5.30 1.38
CA GLU A 14 2.95 6.29 1.87
C GLU A 14 1.95 6.71 0.79
N ILE A 15 2.42 6.86 -0.43
CA ILE A 15 1.56 7.20 -1.56
C ILE A 15 0.57 6.07 -1.80
N ARG A 16 1.05 4.84 -1.79
CA ARG A 16 0.18 3.67 -1.98
C ARG A 16 -0.86 3.56 -0.87
N LEU A 17 -0.43 3.77 0.37
CA LEU A 17 -1.34 3.79 1.50
C LEU A 17 -2.42 4.85 1.33
N GLY A 18 -2.04 6.04 0.90
CA GLY A 18 -2.97 7.12 0.65
C GLY A 18 -4.03 6.75 -0.36
N VAL A 19 -3.62 6.08 -1.44
CA VAL A 19 -4.54 5.63 -2.47
C VAL A 19 -5.54 4.63 -1.91
N ILE A 20 -5.07 3.67 -1.13
CA ILE A 20 -5.95 2.64 -0.57
C ILE A 20 -6.92 3.26 0.44
N VAL A 21 -6.44 4.17 1.27
CA VAL A 21 -7.30 4.87 2.24
C VAL A 21 -8.35 5.70 1.50
N ALA A 22 -7.97 6.31 0.39
CA ALA A 22 -8.90 7.10 -0.43
C ALA A 22 -10.02 6.23 -1.01
N LEU A 23 -9.78 4.94 -1.16
CA LEU A 23 -10.79 3.99 -1.62
C LEU A 23 -11.76 3.57 -0.52
N GLY A 24 -11.55 4.04 0.70
CA GLY A 24 -12.43 3.74 1.81
C GLY A 24 -11.92 2.67 2.76
N VAL A 25 -10.67 2.25 2.62
CA VAL A 25 -10.06 1.24 3.48
C VAL A 25 -9.41 1.92 4.68
N PRO A 26 -9.66 1.45 5.92
CA PRO A 26 -9.00 2.02 7.10
C PRO A 26 -7.48 1.95 6.98
N ALA A 27 -6.79 2.95 7.52
CA ALA A 27 -5.33 3.05 7.40
C ALA A 27 -4.62 1.80 7.92
N GLY A 28 -5.06 1.26 9.05
CA GLY A 28 -4.45 0.05 9.62
C GLY A 28 -4.62 -1.15 8.71
N GLU A 29 -5.79 -1.32 8.13
CA GLU A 29 -6.07 -2.40 7.20
C GLU A 29 -5.31 -2.22 5.89
N ALA A 30 -5.23 -0.98 5.41
CA ALA A 30 -4.48 -0.66 4.20
C ALA A 30 -3.02 -1.05 4.35
N LYS A 31 -2.43 -0.75 5.50
CA LYS A 31 -1.04 -1.11 5.76
C LYS A 31 -0.86 -2.63 5.77
N THR A 32 -1.78 -3.34 6.40
CA THR A 32 -1.74 -4.81 6.44
C THR A 32 -1.86 -5.40 5.04
N LEU A 33 -2.76 -4.86 4.23
CA LEU A 33 -2.94 -5.31 2.85
C LEU A 33 -1.67 -5.11 2.03
N LEU A 34 -1.03 -3.94 2.18
CA LEU A 34 0.21 -3.67 1.46
C LEU A 34 1.30 -4.64 1.87
N GLU A 35 1.45 -4.88 3.17
CA GLU A 35 2.47 -5.81 3.66
C GLU A 35 2.21 -7.24 3.19
N ALA A 36 0.96 -7.65 3.20
CA ALA A 36 0.57 -8.99 2.75
C ALA A 36 0.84 -9.18 1.27
N ASN A 37 0.82 -8.11 0.49
CA ASN A 37 1.04 -8.15 -0.95
C ASN A 37 2.41 -7.59 -1.34
N GLN A 38 3.33 -7.48 -0.37
CA GLN A 38 4.71 -7.05 -0.60
C GLN A 38 4.80 -5.66 -1.24
N GLY A 39 3.88 -4.80 -0.89
CA GLY A 39 3.85 -3.44 -1.39
C GLY A 39 3.34 -3.31 -2.82
N ASP A 40 2.77 -4.36 -3.38
CA ASP A 40 2.25 -4.35 -4.74
C ASP A 40 0.82 -3.81 -4.74
N LEU A 41 0.69 -2.55 -5.16
CA LEU A 41 -0.61 -1.88 -5.19
C LEU A 41 -1.59 -2.58 -6.13
N ARG A 42 -1.08 -3.12 -7.23
CA ARG A 42 -1.93 -3.80 -8.20
C ARG A 42 -2.62 -5.01 -7.58
N GLN A 43 -1.87 -5.79 -6.79
CA GLN A 43 -2.44 -6.94 -6.11
C GLN A 43 -3.43 -6.52 -5.03
N VAL A 44 -3.12 -5.45 -4.31
CA VAL A 44 -4.04 -4.91 -3.31
C VAL A 44 -5.36 -4.50 -3.97
N MET A 45 -5.29 -3.83 -5.11
CA MET A 45 -6.48 -3.42 -5.84
C MET A 45 -7.30 -4.62 -6.26
N ARG A 46 -6.64 -5.69 -6.68
CA ARG A 46 -7.32 -6.91 -7.09
C ARG A 46 -8.05 -7.56 -5.91
N VAL A 47 -7.38 -7.59 -4.74
CA VAL A 47 -8.00 -8.12 -3.53
C VAL A 47 -9.25 -7.31 -3.16
N LEU A 48 -9.15 -5.98 -3.25
CA LEU A 48 -10.28 -5.11 -2.94
C LEU A 48 -11.44 -5.30 -3.91
N GLU A 49 -11.14 -5.55 -5.17
CA GLU A 49 -12.18 -5.82 -6.17
C GLU A 49 -12.91 -7.13 -5.90
N GLN A 50 -12.20 -8.12 -5.41
CA GLN A 50 -12.80 -9.41 -5.10
C GLN A 50 -13.53 -9.42 -3.76
N ARG A 51 -13.31 -8.40 -2.99
CA ARG A 51 -13.92 -8.25 -1.69
C ARG A 51 -15.28 -7.60 -1.84
N ASP A 52 -16.28 -8.30 -1.51
CA ASP A 52 -17.62 -7.76 -1.68
C ASP A 52 -18.25 -7.33 -0.37
#